data_a027dd3f154bc04c50f48f18ca16efb8
#
_entry.id   a027dd3f154bc04c50f48f18ca16efb8
#
_cell.length_a   1.000
_cell.length_b   1.000
_cell.length_c   1.000
_cell.angle_alpha   90.00
_cell.angle_beta   90.00
_cell.angle_gamma   90.00
#
_symmetry.space_group_name_H-M   'P 1'
#
loop_
_entity.id
_entity.type
_entity.pdbx_description
1 polymer ?
#
loop_
_entity_poly.entity_id
_entity_poly.type
_entity_poly.pdbx_seq_one_letter_code
_entity_poly.pdbx_strand_id
1 'polypeptide(L)'
;KKHIEDYSPLFSRVGLSFEHHAKFDHLPNDERWARVKKGESDPGLDALFFQYARYLLIASSRPNSPLPVALQGFFNDNLACHMGWTNDYHLDINTEQNYWIANVGNLAECHLPLFDYIKDLSIHGAKTAKDLYGCKGWTAHTTANPWGYTAVSGSILWGLFPTASSWLASH
;
A
#
# COMPACT_ATOMS: atom_id res chain seq x y z
N LYS A 1 -23.71 1.00 13.33
CA LYS A 1 -24.62 1.14 12.16
C LYS A 1 -23.96 1.90 11.01
N LYS A 2 -23.61 3.18 11.19
CA LYS A 2 -22.98 4.02 10.15
C LYS A 2 -21.72 3.42 9.54
N HIS A 3 -20.85 2.79 10.33
CA HIS A 3 -19.64 2.14 9.83
C HIS A 3 -19.97 0.98 8.86
N ILE A 4 -20.95 0.14 9.19
CA ILE A 4 -21.38 -0.98 8.34
C ILE A 4 -21.97 -0.43 7.04
N GLU A 5 -22.79 0.60 7.12
CA GLU A 5 -23.43 1.26 5.97
C GLU A 5 -22.41 1.89 5.01
N ASP A 6 -21.30 2.39 5.54
CA ASP A 6 -20.19 2.95 4.75
C ASP A 6 -19.28 1.85 4.15
N TYR A 7 -18.91 0.86 4.96
CA TYR A 7 -17.93 -0.16 4.59
C TYR A 7 -18.49 -1.25 3.66
N SER A 8 -19.71 -1.77 3.97
CA SER A 8 -20.25 -2.93 3.27
C SER A 8 -20.43 -2.73 1.77
N PRO A 9 -20.86 -1.55 1.25
CA PRO A 9 -20.99 -1.34 -0.19
C PRO A 9 -19.67 -1.51 -0.97
N LEU A 10 -18.53 -1.20 -0.36
CA LEU A 10 -17.21 -1.39 -0.96
C LEU A 10 -16.75 -2.85 -0.83
N PHE A 11 -16.87 -3.41 0.37
CA PHE A 11 -16.38 -4.74 0.65
C PHE A 11 -17.13 -5.82 -0.14
N SER A 12 -18.45 -5.69 -0.26
CA SER A 12 -19.31 -6.68 -0.92
C SER A 12 -19.22 -6.70 -2.44
N ARG A 13 -18.46 -5.79 -3.07
CA ARG A 13 -18.34 -5.73 -4.55
C ARG A 13 -17.63 -6.93 -5.15
N VAL A 14 -16.77 -7.59 -4.39
CA VAL A 14 -15.97 -8.72 -4.87
C VAL A 14 -16.01 -9.84 -3.84
N GLY A 15 -16.38 -11.02 -4.30
CA GLY A 15 -16.23 -12.28 -3.60
C GLY A 15 -15.19 -13.15 -4.31
N LEU A 16 -14.35 -13.84 -3.56
CA LEU A 16 -13.42 -14.85 -4.07
C LEU A 16 -13.68 -16.16 -3.35
N SER A 17 -13.91 -17.22 -4.10
CA SER A 17 -14.05 -18.55 -3.57
C SER A 17 -13.36 -19.57 -4.48
N PHE A 18 -12.80 -20.59 -3.88
CA PHE A 18 -12.18 -21.72 -4.58
C PHE A 18 -12.92 -23.02 -4.25
N GLU A 19 -12.72 -24.02 -5.05
CA GLU A 19 -13.19 -25.38 -4.73
C GLU A 19 -12.60 -25.82 -3.38
N HIS A 20 -13.42 -26.42 -2.53
CA HIS A 20 -13.06 -26.86 -1.16
C HIS A 20 -12.57 -25.74 -0.22
N HIS A 21 -12.89 -24.48 -0.50
CA HIS A 21 -12.46 -23.33 0.31
C HIS A 21 -12.89 -23.43 1.79
N ALA A 22 -14.04 -24.02 2.09
CA ALA A 22 -14.55 -24.11 3.46
C ALA A 22 -13.96 -25.26 4.30
N LYS A 23 -13.08 -26.08 3.72
CA LYS A 23 -12.59 -27.31 4.38
C LYS A 23 -11.99 -27.07 5.76
N PHE A 24 -11.34 -25.95 5.97
CA PHE A 24 -10.64 -25.60 7.20
C PHE A 24 -11.19 -24.37 7.91
N ASP A 25 -12.38 -23.89 7.53
CA ASP A 25 -12.96 -22.66 8.11
C ASP A 25 -13.32 -22.81 9.61
N HIS A 26 -13.38 -24.02 10.12
CA HIS A 26 -13.58 -24.32 11.53
C HIS A 26 -12.31 -24.17 12.38
N LEU A 27 -11.14 -24.00 11.75
CA LEU A 27 -9.86 -23.85 12.43
C LEU A 27 -9.51 -22.37 12.61
N PRO A 28 -8.83 -21.99 13.71
CA PRO A 28 -8.22 -20.69 13.86
C PRO A 28 -7.15 -20.43 12.79
N ASN A 29 -6.93 -19.16 12.44
CA ASN A 29 -6.01 -18.79 11.35
C ASN A 29 -4.55 -19.17 11.62
N ASP A 30 -4.11 -19.16 12.87
CA ASP A 30 -2.75 -19.59 13.27
C ASP A 30 -2.54 -21.08 13.01
N GLU A 31 -3.55 -21.92 13.29
CA GLU A 31 -3.52 -23.35 12.98
C GLU A 31 -3.53 -23.59 11.46
N ARG A 32 -4.38 -22.87 10.71
CA ARG A 32 -4.42 -22.92 9.25
C ARG A 32 -3.05 -22.55 8.66
N TRP A 33 -2.45 -21.49 9.16
CA TRP A 33 -1.13 -21.03 8.74
C TRP A 33 -0.03 -22.04 9.05
N ALA A 34 -0.07 -22.68 10.23
CA ALA A 34 0.88 -23.73 10.59
C ALA A 34 0.80 -24.95 9.65
N ARG A 35 -0.37 -25.26 9.11
CA ARG A 35 -0.58 -26.33 8.11
C ARG A 35 0.01 -25.94 6.76
N VAL A 36 -0.23 -24.72 6.29
CA VAL A 36 0.33 -24.21 5.03
C VAL A 36 1.86 -24.20 5.08
N LYS A 37 2.46 -23.83 6.21
CA LYS A 37 3.92 -23.93 6.42
C LYS A 37 4.48 -25.35 6.29
N LYS A 38 3.66 -26.37 6.49
CA LYS A 38 4.01 -27.79 6.29
C LYS A 38 3.75 -28.28 4.86
N GLY A 39 3.33 -27.39 3.95
CA GLY A 39 3.05 -27.70 2.56
C GLY A 39 1.62 -28.15 2.27
N GLU A 40 0.69 -28.00 3.20
CA GLU A 40 -0.72 -28.29 2.95
C GLU A 40 -1.39 -27.14 2.20
N SER A 41 -2.33 -27.45 1.30
CA SER A 41 -3.13 -26.44 0.60
C SER A 41 -4.34 -26.01 1.43
N ASP A 42 -4.56 -24.71 1.50
CA ASP A 42 -5.74 -24.11 2.13
C ASP A 42 -6.30 -22.97 1.26
N PRO A 43 -7.09 -23.29 0.22
CA PRO A 43 -7.68 -22.29 -0.67
C PRO A 43 -8.59 -21.27 0.04
N GLY A 44 -9.20 -21.66 1.16
CA GLY A 44 -10.02 -20.75 1.97
C GLY A 44 -9.17 -19.68 2.67
N LEU A 45 -7.95 -20.03 3.09
CA LEU A 45 -7.01 -19.06 3.66
C LEU A 45 -6.53 -18.07 2.59
N ASP A 46 -6.30 -18.53 1.35
CA ASP A 46 -5.92 -17.66 0.23
C ASP A 46 -7.06 -16.66 -0.09
N ALA A 47 -8.31 -17.13 -0.13
CA ALA A 47 -9.47 -16.27 -0.32
C ALA A 47 -9.63 -15.25 0.83
N LEU A 48 -9.42 -15.68 2.06
CA LEU A 48 -9.44 -14.80 3.23
C LEU A 48 -8.34 -13.75 3.16
N PHE A 49 -7.13 -14.12 2.76
CA PHE A 49 -6.00 -13.21 2.62
C PHE A 49 -6.26 -12.12 1.56
N PHE A 50 -6.84 -12.50 0.41
CA PHE A 50 -7.28 -11.54 -0.60
C PHE A 50 -8.31 -10.55 -0.04
N GLN A 51 -9.33 -11.03 0.65
CA GLN A 51 -10.35 -10.16 1.25
C GLN A 51 -9.80 -9.30 2.38
N TYR A 52 -8.82 -9.81 3.12
CA TYR A 52 -8.14 -9.03 4.16
C TYR A 52 -7.31 -7.88 3.57
N ALA A 53 -6.63 -8.10 2.46
CA ALA A 53 -5.92 -7.03 1.73
C ALA A 53 -6.90 -5.93 1.26
N ARG A 54 -8.07 -6.30 0.74
CA ARG A 54 -9.14 -5.35 0.42
C ARG A 54 -9.63 -4.57 1.63
N TYR A 55 -9.83 -5.26 2.76
CA TYR A 55 -10.20 -4.62 4.02
C TYR A 55 -9.16 -3.58 4.46
N LEU A 56 -7.88 -3.91 4.42
CA LEU A 56 -6.80 -3.00 4.80
C LEU A 56 -6.81 -1.73 3.92
N LEU A 57 -6.98 -1.87 2.61
CA LEU A 57 -7.05 -0.72 1.70
C LEU A 57 -8.30 0.14 1.97
N ILE A 58 -9.49 -0.45 2.09
CA ILE A 58 -10.73 0.28 2.40
C ILE A 58 -10.61 1.05 3.71
N ALA A 59 -9.97 0.45 4.72
CA ALA A 59 -9.81 1.07 6.03
C ALA A 59 -8.76 2.19 6.05
N SER A 60 -7.80 2.19 5.11
CA SER A 60 -6.64 3.09 5.14
C SER A 60 -6.69 4.18 4.08
N SER A 61 -7.41 3.99 2.97
CA SER A 61 -7.38 4.89 1.82
C SER A 61 -8.78 5.08 1.22
N ARG A 62 -9.35 6.23 1.45
CA ARG A 62 -10.67 6.62 0.94
C ARG A 62 -10.54 7.91 0.13
N PRO A 63 -11.47 8.22 -0.78
CA PRO A 63 -11.40 9.43 -1.64
C PRO A 63 -11.14 10.74 -0.90
N ASN A 64 -11.52 10.82 0.37
CA ASN A 64 -11.32 12.00 1.21
C ASN A 64 -10.13 11.87 2.18
N SER A 65 -9.31 10.81 2.06
CA SER A 65 -8.10 10.69 2.85
C SER A 65 -7.10 11.77 2.42
N PRO A 66 -6.52 12.53 3.34
CA PRO A 66 -5.58 13.60 2.99
C PRO A 66 -4.23 13.07 2.50
N LEU A 67 -3.93 11.82 2.76
CA LEU A 67 -2.67 11.16 2.44
C LEU A 67 -2.93 9.70 2.01
N PRO A 68 -2.04 9.11 1.19
CA PRO A 68 -2.10 7.69 0.86
C PRO A 68 -1.70 6.81 2.04
N VAL A 69 -1.84 5.49 1.87
CA VAL A 69 -1.40 4.50 2.85
C VAL A 69 0.11 4.60 3.05
N ALA A 70 0.55 4.82 4.28
CA ALA A 70 1.96 4.81 4.64
C ALA A 70 2.51 3.37 4.74
N LEU A 71 3.81 3.22 5.00
CA LEU A 71 4.54 1.95 4.96
C LEU A 71 3.83 0.79 5.70
N GLN A 72 3.32 1.03 6.90
CA GLN A 72 2.56 0.03 7.66
C GLN A 72 1.08 0.43 7.88
N GLY A 73 0.61 1.47 7.22
CA GLY A 73 -0.73 2.01 7.42
C GLY A 73 -0.95 2.49 8.86
N PHE A 74 -2.16 2.28 9.36
CA PHE A 74 -2.56 2.59 10.74
C PHE A 74 -2.58 1.34 11.64
N PHE A 75 -2.11 0.22 11.14
CA PHE A 75 -2.23 -1.10 11.76
C PHE A 75 -0.98 -1.46 12.55
N ASN A 76 -0.82 -0.82 13.70
CA ASN A 76 0.20 -1.19 14.67
C ASN A 76 -0.36 -1.01 16.10
N ASP A 77 0.18 -1.74 17.03
CA ASP A 77 -0.20 -1.73 18.44
C ASP A 77 0.65 -0.77 19.28
N ASN A 78 1.56 -0.04 18.63
CA ASN A 78 2.53 0.82 19.30
C ASN A 78 2.91 2.01 18.42
N LEU A 79 3.80 2.85 18.91
CA LEU A 79 4.36 3.95 18.15
C LEU A 79 5.20 3.41 16.98
N ALA A 80 4.99 3.96 15.79
CA ALA A 80 5.73 3.59 14.58
C ALA A 80 7.26 3.73 14.73
N CYS A 81 7.70 4.58 15.65
CA CYS A 81 9.12 4.81 15.96
C CYS A 81 9.86 3.59 16.56
N HIS A 82 9.18 2.52 16.93
CA HIS A 82 9.83 1.25 17.27
C HIS A 82 10.34 0.48 16.04
N MET A 83 9.94 0.89 14.85
CA MET A 83 10.46 0.35 13.60
C MET A 83 11.59 1.23 13.08
N GLY A 84 12.63 0.62 12.54
CA GLY A 84 13.78 1.34 11.98
C GLY A 84 13.42 2.25 10.79
N TRP A 85 12.28 2.03 10.16
CA TRP A 85 11.81 2.77 8.98
C TRP A 85 10.79 3.87 9.29
N THR A 86 10.38 4.06 10.52
CA THR A 86 9.55 5.19 10.99
C THR A 86 8.23 5.43 10.25
N ASN A 87 7.69 4.44 9.54
CA ASN A 87 6.40 4.50 8.85
C ASN A 87 6.29 5.65 7.81
N ASP A 88 7.34 5.89 7.04
CA ASP A 88 7.36 6.82 5.91
C ASP A 88 6.73 6.24 4.63
N TYR A 89 6.93 6.89 3.48
CA TYR A 89 6.57 6.37 2.17
C TYR A 89 7.83 5.84 1.47
N HIS A 90 7.94 4.52 1.36
CA HIS A 90 8.99 3.87 0.56
C HIS A 90 8.51 3.72 -0.88
N LEU A 91 9.21 4.39 -1.81
CA LEU A 91 8.84 4.47 -3.21
C LEU A 91 9.62 3.48 -4.10
N ASP A 92 10.30 2.55 -3.49
CA ASP A 92 11.06 1.50 -4.18
C ASP A 92 10.34 0.14 -4.20
N ILE A 93 9.09 0.12 -3.80
CA ILE A 93 8.06 -0.90 -4.00
C ILE A 93 6.87 -0.78 -3.01
N ASN A 94 7.09 -0.39 -1.75
CA ASN A 94 6.07 -0.55 -0.70
C ASN A 94 4.82 0.30 -0.96
N THR A 95 5.00 1.57 -1.35
CA THR A 95 3.88 2.45 -1.67
C THR A 95 3.08 1.92 -2.86
N GLU A 96 3.75 1.51 -3.91
CA GLU A 96 3.14 0.90 -5.10
C GLU A 96 2.38 -0.38 -4.73
N GLN A 97 3.02 -1.25 -3.97
CA GLN A 97 2.46 -2.54 -3.57
C GLN A 97 1.19 -2.41 -2.72
N ASN A 98 1.11 -1.38 -1.87
CA ASN A 98 -0.09 -1.10 -1.09
C ASN A 98 -1.33 -0.84 -1.97
N TYR A 99 -1.13 -0.38 -3.21
CA TYR A 99 -2.22 -0.01 -4.13
C TYR A 99 -2.46 -1.00 -5.28
N TRP A 100 -1.64 -2.04 -5.45
CA TRP A 100 -1.87 -3.03 -6.53
C TRP A 100 -3.24 -3.70 -6.44
N ILE A 101 -3.77 -3.87 -5.22
CA ILE A 101 -5.10 -4.45 -5.01
C ILE A 101 -6.24 -3.51 -5.41
N ALA A 102 -6.01 -2.20 -5.57
CA ALA A 102 -7.07 -1.22 -5.76
C ALA A 102 -7.93 -1.53 -7.00
N ASN A 103 -7.31 -1.67 -8.15
CA ASN A 103 -8.03 -1.89 -9.41
C ASN A 103 -8.56 -3.33 -9.51
N VAL A 104 -7.72 -4.33 -9.26
CA VAL A 104 -8.13 -5.75 -9.33
C VAL A 104 -9.13 -6.13 -8.25
N GLY A 105 -9.13 -5.41 -7.13
CA GLY A 105 -10.06 -5.58 -6.02
C GLY A 105 -11.37 -4.79 -6.15
N ASN A 106 -11.61 -4.11 -7.31
CA ASN A 106 -12.76 -3.24 -7.54
C ASN A 106 -12.89 -2.12 -6.47
N LEU A 107 -11.76 -1.44 -6.19
CA LEU A 107 -11.61 -0.36 -5.21
C LEU A 107 -10.88 0.85 -5.83
N ALA A 108 -11.15 1.15 -7.10
CA ALA A 108 -10.46 2.21 -7.85
C ALA A 108 -10.52 3.58 -7.14
N GLU A 109 -11.63 3.90 -6.46
CA GLU A 109 -11.76 5.13 -5.68
C GLU A 109 -10.82 5.21 -4.49
N CYS A 110 -10.39 4.06 -3.94
CA CYS A 110 -9.38 4.00 -2.88
C CYS A 110 -7.96 4.34 -3.38
N HIS A 111 -7.77 4.45 -4.69
CA HIS A 111 -6.51 4.85 -5.32
C HIS A 111 -6.31 6.36 -5.36
N LEU A 112 -7.39 7.15 -5.30
CA LEU A 112 -7.34 8.61 -5.46
C LEU A 112 -6.35 9.32 -4.52
N PRO A 113 -6.22 8.97 -3.24
CA PRO A 113 -5.24 9.62 -2.36
C PRO A 113 -3.78 9.46 -2.83
N LEU A 114 -3.45 8.33 -3.49
CA LEU A 114 -2.13 8.16 -4.08
C LEU A 114 -1.92 9.07 -5.28
N PHE A 115 -2.92 9.26 -6.14
CA PHE A 115 -2.82 10.16 -7.30
C PHE A 115 -2.64 11.62 -6.87
N ASP A 116 -3.37 12.06 -5.86
CA ASP A 116 -3.20 13.39 -5.31
C ASP A 116 -1.79 13.58 -4.71
N TYR A 117 -1.31 12.58 -3.99
CA TYR A 117 0.05 12.59 -3.44
C TYR A 117 1.14 12.60 -4.53
N ILE A 118 1.00 11.81 -5.60
CA ILE A 118 1.92 11.82 -6.75
C ILE A 118 1.98 13.21 -7.39
N LYS A 119 0.83 13.87 -7.53
CA LYS A 119 0.74 15.24 -8.04
C LYS A 119 1.51 16.21 -7.17
N ASP A 120 1.34 16.14 -5.85
CA ASP A 120 2.08 16.99 -4.91
C ASP A 120 3.59 16.69 -4.92
N LEU A 121 3.97 15.40 -4.93
CA LEU A 121 5.37 14.99 -5.09
C LEU A 121 6.00 15.54 -6.36
N SER A 122 5.26 15.60 -7.47
CA SER A 122 5.78 16.11 -8.74
C SER A 122 6.20 17.57 -8.67
N ILE A 123 5.52 18.38 -7.86
CA ILE A 123 5.86 19.80 -7.64
C ILE A 123 7.21 19.91 -6.93
N HIS A 124 7.40 19.17 -5.85
CA HIS A 124 8.65 19.15 -5.08
C HIS A 124 9.77 18.46 -5.86
N GLY A 125 9.46 17.37 -6.54
CA GLY A 125 10.37 16.58 -7.35
C GLY A 125 10.93 17.31 -8.56
N ALA A 126 10.23 18.31 -9.08
CA ALA A 126 10.75 19.16 -10.15
C ALA A 126 12.00 19.96 -9.71
N LYS A 127 12.00 20.45 -8.47
CA LYS A 127 13.20 21.08 -7.89
C LYS A 127 14.34 20.08 -7.73
N THR A 128 14.05 18.90 -7.22
CA THR A 128 15.04 17.83 -7.04
C THR A 128 15.65 17.39 -8.37
N ALA A 129 14.84 17.21 -9.42
CA ALA A 129 15.35 16.88 -10.76
C ALA A 129 16.29 17.95 -11.31
N LYS A 130 15.94 19.21 -11.13
CA LYS A 130 16.77 20.33 -11.57
C LYS A 130 18.09 20.41 -10.78
N ASP A 131 18.02 20.35 -9.45
CA ASP A 131 19.15 20.59 -8.57
C ASP A 131 20.18 19.45 -8.58
N LEU A 132 19.70 18.19 -8.61
CA LEU A 132 20.59 17.02 -8.57
C LEU A 132 21.05 16.56 -9.96
N TYR A 133 20.19 16.70 -10.98
CA TYR A 133 20.45 16.12 -12.30
C TYR A 133 20.52 17.13 -13.44
N GLY A 134 20.20 18.40 -13.19
CA GLY A 134 20.11 19.42 -14.24
C GLY A 134 19.02 19.15 -15.27
N CYS A 135 18.05 18.31 -14.96
CA CYS A 135 16.99 17.84 -15.85
C CYS A 135 15.69 18.61 -15.69
N LYS A 136 14.89 18.60 -16.75
CA LYS A 136 13.45 18.96 -16.70
C LYS A 136 12.65 17.75 -16.24
N GLY A 137 11.37 17.99 -15.85
CA GLY A 137 10.50 16.96 -15.29
C GLY A 137 10.63 16.89 -13.77
N TRP A 138 10.38 15.73 -13.19
CA TRP A 138 10.47 15.55 -11.75
C TRP A 138 11.03 14.18 -11.40
N THR A 139 11.58 14.06 -10.19
CA THR A 139 12.08 12.81 -9.63
C THR A 139 11.77 12.72 -8.14
N ALA A 140 11.68 11.51 -7.65
CA ALA A 140 11.71 11.18 -6.22
C ALA A 140 12.65 10.00 -6.03
N HIS A 141 13.00 9.71 -4.78
CA HIS A 141 13.90 8.62 -4.43
C HIS A 141 13.25 7.66 -3.43
N THR A 142 14.01 6.73 -2.86
CA THR A 142 13.50 5.64 -2.01
C THR A 142 12.52 6.11 -0.95
N THR A 143 12.83 7.20 -0.25
CA THR A 143 12.03 7.69 0.88
C THR A 143 11.32 8.98 0.54
N ALA A 144 10.05 9.04 0.84
CA ALA A 144 9.23 10.25 0.82
C ALA A 144 8.47 10.42 2.14
N ASN A 145 7.80 11.54 2.31
CA ASN A 145 7.03 11.85 3.52
C ASN A 145 5.81 12.73 3.20
N PRO A 146 4.91 12.99 4.18
CA PRO A 146 3.73 13.81 3.96
C PRO A 146 3.99 15.25 3.49
N TRP A 147 5.21 15.74 3.65
CA TRP A 147 5.61 17.11 3.24
C TRP A 147 6.28 17.15 1.86
N GLY A 148 6.22 16.07 1.08
CA GLY A 148 6.73 16.03 -0.27
C GLY A 148 8.26 15.94 -0.38
N TYR A 149 8.93 15.26 0.54
CA TYR A 149 10.37 14.99 0.44
C TYR A 149 10.66 14.10 -0.76
N THR A 150 11.61 14.51 -1.60
CA THR A 150 11.94 13.80 -2.87
C THR A 150 13.45 13.62 -3.10
N ALA A 151 14.30 14.18 -2.25
CA ALA A 151 15.75 14.07 -2.39
C ALA A 151 16.27 12.69 -1.93
N VAL A 152 17.54 12.41 -2.17
CA VAL A 152 18.20 11.19 -1.68
C VAL A 152 18.30 11.24 -0.16
N SER A 153 17.85 10.19 0.51
CA SER A 153 17.91 10.03 1.96
C SER A 153 18.92 8.96 2.35
N GLY A 154 19.71 9.21 3.39
CA GLY A 154 20.71 8.28 3.86
C GLY A 154 21.89 8.09 2.88
N SER A 155 22.35 6.87 2.70
CA SER A 155 23.46 6.56 1.78
C SER A 155 22.99 6.45 0.32
N ILE A 156 23.88 6.75 -0.61
CA ILE A 156 23.62 6.59 -2.05
C ILE A 156 23.25 5.13 -2.40
N LEU A 157 23.88 4.17 -1.74
CA LEU A 157 23.62 2.74 -2.00
C LEU A 157 22.18 2.30 -1.67
N TRP A 158 21.54 3.01 -0.76
CA TRP A 158 20.18 2.68 -0.34
C TRP A 158 19.15 3.74 -0.79
N GLY A 159 19.48 5.01 -0.66
CA GLY A 159 18.52 6.09 -0.87
C GLY A 159 18.36 6.55 -2.31
N LEU A 160 19.33 6.26 -3.20
CA LEU A 160 19.28 6.67 -4.59
C LEU A 160 18.39 5.74 -5.43
N PHE A 161 17.20 6.23 -5.77
CA PHE A 161 16.24 5.49 -6.59
C PHE A 161 15.48 6.43 -7.53
N PRO A 162 16.15 6.96 -8.57
CA PRO A 162 15.56 7.99 -9.45
C PRO A 162 14.36 7.48 -10.27
N THR A 163 14.16 6.18 -10.34
CA THR A 163 13.03 5.54 -11.03
C THR A 163 11.71 5.58 -10.26
N ALA A 164 11.70 6.04 -9.01
CA ALA A 164 10.49 6.12 -8.19
C ALA A 164 9.35 6.89 -8.90
N SER A 165 9.66 8.03 -9.50
CA SER A 165 8.67 8.83 -10.23
C SER A 165 8.06 8.10 -11.43
N SER A 166 8.88 7.35 -12.17
CA SER A 166 8.43 6.57 -13.32
C SER A 166 7.57 5.38 -12.89
N TRP A 167 7.91 4.75 -11.78
CA TRP A 167 7.13 3.62 -11.25
C TRP A 167 5.79 4.09 -10.70
N LEU A 168 5.77 5.17 -9.92
CA LEU A 168 4.52 5.78 -9.45
C LEU A 168 3.61 6.19 -10.62
N ALA A 169 4.16 6.60 -11.77
CA ALA A 169 3.39 6.95 -12.95
C ALA A 169 2.69 5.76 -13.62
N SER A 170 2.99 4.51 -13.22
CA SER A 170 2.34 3.31 -13.73
C SER A 170 0.99 3.02 -13.03
N HIS A 171 0.65 3.72 -11.97
CA HIS A 171 -0.62 3.63 -11.25
C HIS A 171 -1.73 4.44 -11.92
#